data_ee1e790fc7b9824279aace48a66a3b0c
#
_entry.id   ee1e790fc7b9824279aace48a66a3b0c
#
_cell.length_a   1.000
_cell.length_b   1.000
_cell.length_c   1.000
_cell.angle_alpha   90.00
_cell.angle_beta   90.00
_cell.angle_gamma   90.00
#
_symmetry.space_group_name_H-M   'P 1'
#
loop_
_entity.id
_entity.type
_entity.pdbx_description
1 polymer ?
#
loop_
_entity_poly.entity_id
_entity_poly.type
_entity_poly.pdbx_seq_one_letter_code
_entity_poly.pdbx_strand_id
1 'polypeptide(L)'
;MEITAQEMKRSIEKIYERLDKVTPVDFDCGTLCGEVCCVYDSDKNHTEELVLYLLPGEELMYDDSDEFELYYMDSSEIKYPHSWKDSIYLVKCKNPPKCDRSIRPIQCRTFPLVPHISKNGEFHLVLDETEFPYVCPIIRDHMKINDDFIKVTYEVWKMLLSNPLVYDLVDMDSRDRDKRTSNYKIVI
;
A
#
# COMPACT_ATOMS: atom_id res chain seq x y z
N MET A 1 -22.06 6.26 16.70
CA MET A 1 -22.86 5.56 15.68
C MET A 1 -21.89 4.60 15.02
N GLU A 2 -22.11 3.32 15.19
CA GLU A 2 -21.23 2.30 14.58
C GLU A 2 -21.47 2.29 13.08
N ILE A 3 -20.38 2.35 12.31
CA ILE A 3 -20.41 2.26 10.85
C ILE A 3 -20.67 0.79 10.50
N THR A 4 -21.64 0.53 9.65
CA THR A 4 -21.93 -0.84 9.20
C THR A 4 -20.86 -1.35 8.22
N ALA A 5 -20.66 -2.67 8.13
CA ALA A 5 -19.75 -3.28 7.15
C ALA A 5 -20.06 -2.84 5.70
N GLN A 6 -21.34 -2.66 5.37
CA GLN A 6 -21.76 -2.19 4.05
C GLN A 6 -21.35 -0.74 3.78
N GLU A 7 -21.42 0.15 4.78
CA GLU A 7 -20.96 1.53 4.65
C GLU A 7 -19.44 1.59 4.53
N MET A 8 -18.74 0.74 5.26
CA MET A 8 -17.28 0.61 5.18
C MET A 8 -16.86 0.13 3.79
N LYS A 9 -17.46 -0.94 3.28
CA LYS A 9 -17.21 -1.44 1.92
C LYS A 9 -17.42 -0.35 0.86
N ARG A 10 -18.53 0.37 0.92
CA ARG A 10 -18.81 1.50 0.00
C ARG A 10 -17.77 2.61 0.08
N SER A 11 -17.19 2.83 1.25
CA SER A 11 -16.12 3.83 1.41
C SER A 11 -14.83 3.38 0.71
N ILE A 12 -14.48 2.09 0.83
CA ILE A 12 -13.33 1.51 0.12
C ILE A 12 -13.57 1.51 -1.40
N GLU A 13 -14.77 1.13 -1.87
CA GLU A 13 -15.12 1.19 -3.30
C GLU A 13 -14.89 2.58 -3.89
N LYS A 14 -15.31 3.64 -3.20
CA LYS A 14 -15.08 5.03 -3.64
C LYS A 14 -13.59 5.40 -3.69
N ILE A 15 -12.79 4.89 -2.75
CA ILE A 15 -11.33 5.07 -2.77
C ILE A 15 -10.75 4.39 -4.02
N TYR A 16 -11.16 3.15 -4.28
CA TYR A 16 -10.73 2.40 -5.46
C TYR A 16 -11.06 3.14 -6.75
N GLU A 17 -12.32 3.58 -6.91
CA GLU A 17 -12.76 4.36 -8.07
C GLU A 17 -11.95 5.66 -8.30
N ARG A 18 -11.49 6.30 -7.23
CA ARG A 18 -10.64 7.50 -7.33
C ARG A 18 -9.24 7.15 -7.81
N LEU A 19 -8.65 6.10 -7.22
CA LEU A 19 -7.30 5.66 -7.56
C LEU A 19 -7.22 5.01 -8.95
N ASP A 20 -8.32 4.43 -9.46
CA ASP A 20 -8.37 3.86 -10.82
C ASP A 20 -8.22 4.90 -11.92
N LYS A 21 -8.55 6.16 -11.65
CA LYS A 21 -8.50 7.25 -12.63
C LYS A 21 -7.10 7.82 -12.85
N VAL A 22 -6.13 7.41 -12.04
CA VAL A 22 -4.78 7.99 -12.05
C VAL A 22 -3.72 6.89 -12.07
N THR A 23 -2.59 7.18 -12.72
CA THR A 23 -1.44 6.28 -12.80
C THR A 23 -0.16 7.06 -12.51
N PRO A 24 0.88 6.42 -11.94
CA PRO A 24 2.13 7.13 -11.65
C PRO A 24 2.83 7.67 -12.89
N VAL A 25 2.66 7.02 -14.04
CA VAL A 25 3.21 7.41 -15.34
C VAL A 25 2.16 7.14 -16.43
N ASP A 26 2.32 7.74 -17.63
CA ASP A 26 1.33 7.66 -18.74
C ASP A 26 1.37 6.34 -19.53
N PHE A 27 2.11 5.36 -19.03
CA PHE A 27 2.24 4.03 -19.63
C PHE A 27 2.23 2.96 -18.55
N ASP A 28 2.17 1.70 -18.95
CA ASP A 28 2.30 0.59 -18.02
C ASP A 28 3.75 0.48 -17.50
N CYS A 29 3.97 0.89 -16.25
CA CYS A 29 5.30 0.87 -15.64
C CYS A 29 5.88 -0.54 -15.48
N GLY A 30 5.04 -1.58 -15.51
CA GLY A 30 5.49 -2.97 -15.48
C GLY A 30 6.40 -3.34 -16.65
N THR A 31 6.21 -2.69 -17.80
CA THR A 31 7.07 -2.89 -18.99
C THR A 31 8.53 -2.49 -18.76
N LEU A 32 8.81 -1.63 -17.77
CA LEU A 32 10.17 -1.20 -17.44
C LEU A 32 10.97 -2.21 -16.63
N CYS A 33 10.30 -2.99 -15.78
CA CYS A 33 10.97 -3.85 -14.79
C CYS A 33 10.49 -5.31 -14.82
N GLY A 34 9.60 -5.67 -15.77
CA GLY A 34 8.96 -6.98 -15.77
C GLY A 34 8.08 -7.19 -14.55
N GLU A 35 7.40 -6.11 -14.10
CA GLU A 35 6.41 -6.16 -13.02
C GLU A 35 6.98 -6.66 -11.68
N VAL A 36 8.24 -6.31 -11.40
CA VAL A 36 9.00 -6.79 -10.23
C VAL A 36 8.26 -6.62 -8.90
N CYS A 37 7.43 -5.57 -8.77
CA CYS A 37 6.59 -5.35 -7.58
C CYS A 37 5.48 -6.39 -7.40
N CYS A 38 5.21 -7.21 -8.43
CA CYS A 38 4.22 -8.30 -8.38
C CYS A 38 4.86 -9.68 -8.36
N VAL A 39 6.06 -9.83 -8.97
CA VAL A 39 6.72 -11.13 -9.19
C VAL A 39 8.06 -11.24 -8.48
N TYR A 40 8.30 -10.38 -7.49
CA TYR A 40 9.55 -10.46 -6.74
C TYR A 40 9.78 -11.87 -6.20
N ASP A 41 10.83 -12.49 -6.69
CA ASP A 41 11.35 -13.77 -6.21
C ASP A 41 12.60 -13.43 -5.37
N SER A 42 12.49 -13.58 -4.06
CA SER A 42 13.62 -13.45 -3.15
C SER A 42 14.52 -14.66 -3.37
N ASP A 43 15.43 -14.59 -4.32
CA ASP A 43 16.41 -15.63 -4.60
C ASP A 43 16.00 -17.05 -4.17
N LYS A 44 15.76 -17.86 -5.10
CA LYS A 44 15.50 -19.31 -5.18
C LYS A 44 15.69 -20.19 -3.91
N ASN A 45 16.03 -19.59 -2.78
CA ASN A 45 16.24 -20.25 -1.49
C ASN A 45 15.37 -19.71 -0.33
N HIS A 46 14.57 -18.63 -0.53
CA HIS A 46 13.63 -18.15 0.46
C HIS A 46 12.26 -17.98 -0.18
N THR A 47 11.32 -18.82 0.22
CA THR A 47 9.90 -18.81 -0.16
C THR A 47 9.11 -17.72 0.59
N GLU A 48 9.63 -16.52 0.69
CA GLU A 48 8.84 -15.40 1.20
C GLU A 48 7.96 -14.85 0.07
N GLU A 49 6.76 -15.36 0.05
CA GLU A 49 5.72 -14.89 -0.86
C GLU A 49 5.35 -13.44 -0.51
N LEU A 50 5.18 -12.61 -1.54
CA LEU A 50 4.71 -11.24 -1.33
C LEU A 50 3.26 -11.27 -0.82
N VAL A 51 3.10 -10.96 0.45
CA VAL A 51 1.80 -10.81 1.11
C VAL A 51 1.64 -9.35 1.48
N LEU A 52 0.47 -8.77 1.18
CA LEU A 52 0.16 -7.39 1.49
C LEU A 52 -0.85 -7.35 2.64
N TYR A 53 -0.60 -6.55 3.65
CA TYR A 53 -1.62 -6.26 4.66
C TYR A 53 -2.70 -5.34 4.08
N LEU A 54 -3.93 -5.55 4.53
CA LEU A 54 -5.08 -4.74 4.16
C LEU A 54 -5.36 -3.68 5.23
N LEU A 55 -5.82 -2.53 4.77
CA LEU A 55 -6.31 -1.50 5.67
C LEU A 55 -7.70 -1.88 6.22
N PRO A 56 -8.11 -1.36 7.39
CA PRO A 56 -9.40 -1.69 7.99
C PRO A 56 -10.57 -1.45 7.05
N GLY A 57 -11.36 -2.48 6.80
CA GLY A 57 -12.50 -2.50 5.86
C GLY A 57 -12.15 -2.90 4.44
N GLU A 58 -10.86 -2.95 4.09
CA GLU A 58 -10.41 -3.35 2.75
C GLU A 58 -10.59 -4.87 2.54
N GLU A 59 -10.55 -5.67 3.61
CA GLU A 59 -10.81 -7.11 3.59
C GLU A 59 -12.16 -7.46 2.98
N LEU A 60 -13.16 -6.58 3.13
CA LEU A 60 -14.51 -6.77 2.57
C LEU A 60 -14.56 -6.79 1.03
N MET A 61 -13.45 -6.41 0.38
CA MET A 61 -13.31 -6.46 -1.07
C MET A 61 -12.82 -7.81 -1.58
N TYR A 62 -12.34 -8.70 -0.68
CA TYR A 62 -11.61 -9.92 -1.06
C TYR A 62 -12.25 -11.21 -0.58
N ASP A 63 -13.37 -11.18 0.16
CA ASP A 63 -14.02 -12.36 0.74
C ASP A 63 -14.29 -13.48 -0.28
N ASP A 64 -14.63 -13.14 -1.53
CA ASP A 64 -14.92 -14.09 -2.61
C ASP A 64 -14.04 -13.84 -3.85
N SER A 65 -12.79 -13.44 -3.66
CA SER A 65 -11.90 -13.10 -4.78
C SER A 65 -11.30 -14.34 -5.44
N ASP A 66 -11.47 -14.45 -6.76
CA ASP A 66 -10.80 -15.48 -7.56
C ASP A 66 -9.29 -15.17 -7.77
N GLU A 67 -8.88 -13.91 -7.65
CA GLU A 67 -7.54 -13.44 -7.96
C GLU A 67 -6.63 -13.27 -6.74
N PHE A 68 -7.22 -13.17 -5.55
CA PHE A 68 -6.51 -13.02 -4.29
C PHE A 68 -6.90 -14.11 -3.30
N GLU A 69 -5.94 -14.55 -2.53
CA GLU A 69 -6.15 -15.38 -1.35
C GLU A 69 -6.10 -14.47 -0.12
N LEU A 70 -7.18 -14.49 0.67
CA LEU A 70 -7.30 -13.71 1.91
C LEU A 70 -6.82 -14.55 3.08
N TYR A 71 -5.94 -13.97 3.90
CA TYR A 71 -5.45 -14.54 5.14
C TYR A 71 -5.76 -13.61 6.31
N TYR A 72 -5.70 -14.15 7.51
CA TYR A 72 -5.69 -13.34 8.72
C TYR A 72 -4.63 -13.87 9.69
N MET A 73 -4.03 -12.95 10.43
CA MET A 73 -3.05 -13.23 11.48
C MET A 73 -3.45 -12.50 12.75
N ASP A 74 -3.09 -13.07 13.91
CA ASP A 74 -3.20 -12.33 15.18
C ASP A 74 -2.14 -11.23 15.23
N SER A 75 -2.52 -10.04 15.69
CA SER A 75 -1.61 -8.90 15.80
C SER A 75 -0.41 -9.14 16.74
N SER A 76 -0.47 -10.18 17.58
CA SER A 76 0.65 -10.59 18.44
C SER A 76 1.72 -11.41 17.71
N GLU A 77 1.42 -11.94 16.53
CA GLU A 77 2.35 -12.77 15.74
C GLU A 77 3.32 -11.95 14.89
N ILE A 78 2.99 -10.70 14.63
CA ILE A 78 3.81 -9.79 13.83
C ILE A 78 3.97 -8.44 14.52
N LYS A 79 4.96 -7.66 14.07
CA LYS A 79 5.16 -6.30 14.59
C LYS A 79 4.10 -5.35 14.04
N TYR A 80 3.13 -5.04 14.87
CA TYR A 80 2.04 -4.11 14.56
C TYR A 80 1.80 -3.12 15.72
N PRO A 81 1.11 -1.98 15.47
CA PRO A 81 0.76 -1.06 16.56
C PRO A 81 -0.13 -1.73 17.59
N HIS A 82 0.09 -1.42 18.87
CA HIS A 82 -0.71 -1.94 19.99
C HIS A 82 -2.21 -1.59 19.93
N SER A 83 -2.60 -0.62 19.11
CA SER A 83 -4.00 -0.28 18.85
C SER A 83 -4.72 -1.33 18.00
N TRP A 84 -3.97 -2.11 17.21
CA TRP A 84 -4.50 -3.23 16.41
C TRP A 84 -4.60 -4.47 17.30
N LYS A 85 -5.78 -4.68 17.89
CA LYS A 85 -6.03 -5.75 18.89
C LYS A 85 -6.66 -7.00 18.29
N ASP A 86 -7.13 -6.89 17.05
CA ASP A 86 -7.85 -7.94 16.36
C ASP A 86 -6.99 -8.55 15.24
N SER A 87 -7.62 -9.39 14.44
CA SER A 87 -6.97 -10.00 13.29
C SER A 87 -6.52 -8.97 12.26
N ILE A 88 -5.31 -9.14 11.76
CA ILE A 88 -4.78 -8.40 10.64
C ILE A 88 -5.07 -9.21 9.38
N TYR A 89 -5.71 -8.58 8.42
CA TYR A 89 -6.00 -9.20 7.14
C TYR A 89 -4.87 -8.97 6.15
N LEU A 90 -4.55 -10.00 5.40
CA LEU A 90 -3.48 -10.02 4.41
C LEU A 90 -4.00 -10.64 3.12
N VAL A 91 -3.50 -10.18 2.00
CA VAL A 91 -3.81 -10.78 0.70
C VAL A 91 -2.55 -11.19 -0.04
N LYS A 92 -2.67 -12.29 -0.76
CA LYS A 92 -1.68 -12.81 -1.69
C LYS A 92 -2.28 -12.90 -3.08
N CYS A 93 -1.55 -12.42 -4.11
CA CYS A 93 -1.94 -12.62 -5.49
C CYS A 93 -1.83 -14.10 -5.87
N LYS A 94 -2.91 -14.69 -6.44
CA LYS A 94 -2.90 -16.07 -6.96
C LYS A 94 -2.19 -16.20 -8.30
N ASN A 95 -2.21 -15.16 -9.12
CA ASN A 95 -1.69 -15.17 -10.49
C ASN A 95 -0.84 -13.92 -10.82
N PRO A 96 0.21 -13.62 -10.05
CA PRO A 96 1.06 -12.48 -10.39
C PRO A 96 1.76 -12.70 -11.74
N PRO A 97 1.93 -11.69 -12.57
CA PRO A 97 1.54 -10.29 -12.38
C PRO A 97 0.16 -9.94 -12.92
N LYS A 98 -0.60 -10.94 -13.34
CA LYS A 98 -1.89 -10.78 -14.03
C LYS A 98 -3.01 -10.53 -13.04
N CYS A 99 -3.19 -9.31 -12.59
CA CYS A 99 -4.38 -8.91 -11.84
C CYS A 99 -5.02 -7.68 -12.46
N ASP A 100 -6.36 -7.64 -12.45
CA ASP A 100 -7.09 -6.44 -12.85
C ASP A 100 -6.77 -5.30 -11.88
N ARG A 101 -6.50 -4.09 -12.45
CA ARG A 101 -6.23 -2.90 -11.65
C ARG A 101 -7.39 -2.58 -10.71
N SER A 102 -8.63 -2.83 -11.14
CA SER A 102 -9.86 -2.53 -10.39
C SER A 102 -9.98 -3.28 -9.06
N ILE A 103 -9.20 -4.34 -8.87
CA ILE A 103 -9.22 -5.16 -7.64
C ILE A 103 -7.91 -5.10 -6.85
N ARG A 104 -6.92 -4.30 -7.28
CA ARG A 104 -5.64 -4.18 -6.57
C ARG A 104 -5.83 -3.52 -5.20
N PRO A 105 -5.15 -3.98 -4.15
CA PRO A 105 -5.13 -3.30 -2.86
C PRO A 105 -4.65 -1.84 -2.94
N ILE A 106 -5.04 -1.01 -1.98
CA ILE A 106 -4.67 0.42 -1.92
C ILE A 106 -3.15 0.59 -2.01
N GLN A 107 -2.38 -0.24 -1.34
CA GLN A 107 -0.91 -0.18 -1.41
C GLN A 107 -0.39 -0.37 -2.84
N CYS A 108 -0.92 -1.34 -3.60
CA CYS A 108 -0.55 -1.53 -5.00
C CYS A 108 -0.96 -0.36 -5.89
N ARG A 109 -2.11 0.28 -5.59
CA ARG A 109 -2.65 1.40 -6.35
C ARG A 109 -1.88 2.69 -6.13
N THR A 110 -1.33 2.87 -4.94
CA THR A 110 -0.60 4.09 -4.54
C THR A 110 0.92 3.98 -4.75
N PHE A 111 1.44 2.75 -4.99
CA PHE A 111 2.85 2.56 -5.31
C PHE A 111 3.26 3.35 -6.56
N PRO A 112 4.42 4.04 -6.59
CA PRO A 112 5.54 3.97 -5.64
C PRO A 112 5.52 5.00 -4.50
N LEU A 113 4.41 5.72 -4.31
CA LEU A 113 4.27 6.67 -3.22
C LEU A 113 3.82 5.95 -1.95
N VAL A 114 4.49 6.25 -0.84
CA VAL A 114 4.15 5.71 0.47
C VAL A 114 3.82 6.83 1.45
N PRO A 115 2.85 6.63 2.38
CA PRO A 115 2.54 7.62 3.40
C PRO A 115 3.67 7.71 4.43
N HIS A 116 3.91 8.92 4.92
CA HIS A 116 4.89 9.20 5.97
C HIS A 116 4.41 10.29 6.91
N ILE A 117 4.49 10.03 8.21
CA ILE A 117 4.23 11.01 9.26
C ILE A 117 5.58 11.42 9.84
N SER A 118 5.93 12.69 9.66
CA SER A 118 7.17 13.24 10.18
C SER A 118 7.13 13.40 11.71
N LYS A 119 8.28 13.62 12.34
CA LYS A 119 8.42 13.75 13.81
C LYS A 119 7.57 14.89 14.41
N ASN A 120 7.22 15.89 13.62
CA ASN A 120 6.32 16.99 14.02
C ASN A 120 4.83 16.69 13.76
N GLY A 121 4.50 15.48 13.27
CA GLY A 121 3.13 15.04 13.03
C GLY A 121 2.57 15.47 11.66
N GLU A 122 3.40 16.03 10.77
CA GLU A 122 2.95 16.39 9.42
C GLU A 122 2.92 15.16 8.50
N PHE A 123 1.85 15.06 7.71
CA PHE A 123 1.68 14.01 6.74
C PHE A 123 2.31 14.38 5.40
N HIS A 124 3.08 13.46 4.84
CA HIS A 124 3.73 13.55 3.54
C HIS A 124 3.52 12.28 2.72
N LEU A 125 3.66 12.39 1.40
CA LEU A 125 3.94 11.25 0.54
C LEU A 125 5.44 11.27 0.19
N VAL A 126 6.05 10.11 0.30
CA VAL A 126 7.49 9.96 0.04
C VAL A 126 7.76 8.84 -0.97
N LEU A 127 8.92 8.90 -1.61
CA LEU A 127 9.54 7.80 -2.34
C LEU A 127 10.63 7.22 -1.46
N ASP A 128 10.57 5.93 -1.17
CA ASP A 128 11.54 5.21 -0.35
C ASP A 128 12.17 4.07 -1.15
N GLU A 129 13.42 4.24 -1.52
CA GLU A 129 14.17 3.24 -2.30
C GLU A 129 14.55 2.00 -1.47
N THR A 130 14.49 2.11 -0.15
CA THR A 130 14.97 1.08 0.77
C THR A 130 13.86 0.24 1.39
N GLU A 131 12.61 0.58 1.13
CA GLU A 131 11.46 -0.11 1.72
C GLU A 131 11.21 -1.49 1.10
N PHE A 132 11.60 -1.65 -0.16
CA PHE A 132 11.27 -2.84 -0.94
C PHE A 132 12.52 -3.65 -1.27
N PRO A 133 12.40 -4.99 -1.33
CA PRO A 133 13.51 -5.86 -1.69
C PRO A 133 13.85 -5.81 -3.20
N TYR A 134 13.16 -4.99 -3.98
CA TYR A 134 13.34 -4.82 -5.42
C TYR A 134 13.56 -3.34 -5.79
N VAL A 135 14.10 -3.09 -6.96
CA VAL A 135 14.39 -1.74 -7.46
C VAL A 135 13.30 -1.30 -8.43
N CYS A 136 12.51 -0.29 -8.03
CA CYS A 136 11.53 0.35 -8.92
C CYS A 136 12.21 1.34 -9.87
N PRO A 137 12.12 1.18 -11.20
CA PRO A 137 12.74 2.11 -12.15
C PRO A 137 12.21 3.55 -12.03
N ILE A 138 10.94 3.74 -11.66
CA ILE A 138 10.38 5.09 -11.45
C ILE A 138 11.17 5.84 -10.37
N ILE A 139 11.55 5.13 -9.30
CA ILE A 139 12.33 5.73 -8.19
C ILE A 139 13.79 5.84 -8.60
N ARG A 140 14.41 4.74 -9.06
CA ARG A 140 15.83 4.66 -9.41
C ARG A 140 16.24 5.71 -10.46
N ASP A 141 15.42 5.85 -11.51
CA ASP A 141 15.73 6.71 -12.65
C ASP A 141 15.14 8.12 -12.50
N HIS A 142 14.62 8.44 -11.28
CA HIS A 142 14.03 9.73 -10.94
C HIS A 142 12.97 10.19 -11.96
N MET A 143 12.14 9.27 -12.43
CA MET A 143 11.12 9.58 -13.43
C MET A 143 10.09 10.57 -12.85
N LYS A 144 9.58 11.43 -13.72
CA LYS A 144 8.50 12.33 -13.32
C LYS A 144 7.24 11.52 -13.06
N ILE A 145 6.70 11.63 -11.84
CA ILE A 145 5.41 11.09 -11.46
C ILE A 145 4.32 12.09 -11.85
N ASN A 146 3.19 11.60 -12.34
CA ASN A 146 2.06 12.40 -12.75
C ASN A 146 1.47 13.21 -11.57
N ASP A 147 1.28 14.49 -11.78
CA ASP A 147 0.82 15.42 -10.75
C ASP A 147 -0.57 15.04 -10.21
N ASP A 148 -1.48 14.55 -11.08
CA ASP A 148 -2.80 14.04 -10.68
C ASP A 148 -2.70 12.80 -9.81
N PHE A 149 -1.76 11.91 -10.10
CA PHE A 149 -1.51 10.72 -9.28
C PHE A 149 -1.02 11.12 -7.88
N ILE A 150 -0.08 12.04 -7.77
CA ILE A 150 0.42 12.56 -6.49
C ILE A 150 -0.75 13.16 -5.71
N LYS A 151 -1.53 14.05 -6.33
CA LYS A 151 -2.64 14.74 -5.68
C LYS A 151 -3.71 13.77 -5.18
N VAL A 152 -4.19 12.86 -6.03
CA VAL A 152 -5.24 11.90 -5.66
C VAL A 152 -4.75 10.96 -4.58
N THR A 153 -3.52 10.45 -4.69
CA THR A 153 -2.90 9.60 -3.66
C THR A 153 -2.80 10.32 -2.32
N TYR A 154 -2.37 11.58 -2.32
CA TYR A 154 -2.29 12.39 -1.10
C TYR A 154 -3.66 12.57 -0.44
N GLU A 155 -4.68 12.94 -1.22
CA GLU A 155 -6.05 13.13 -0.71
C GLU A 155 -6.63 11.83 -0.14
N VAL A 156 -6.38 10.71 -0.80
CA VAL A 156 -6.82 9.38 -0.34
C VAL A 156 -6.14 9.02 0.98
N TRP A 157 -4.82 9.12 1.07
CA TRP A 157 -4.11 8.80 2.31
C TRP A 157 -4.47 9.76 3.45
N LYS A 158 -4.65 11.05 3.16
CA LYS A 158 -5.14 12.01 4.15
C LYS A 158 -6.52 11.63 4.72
N MET A 159 -7.40 11.09 3.89
CA MET A 159 -8.70 10.59 4.33
C MET A 159 -8.54 9.30 5.15
N LEU A 160 -7.73 8.35 4.71
CA LEU A 160 -7.46 7.10 5.42
C LEU A 160 -6.86 7.34 6.81
N LEU A 161 -5.96 8.31 6.95
CA LEU A 161 -5.32 8.71 8.21
C LEU A 161 -6.32 9.31 9.23
N SER A 162 -7.56 9.60 8.85
CA SER A 162 -8.61 9.93 9.81
C SER A 162 -9.06 8.73 10.65
N ASN A 163 -8.76 7.51 10.22
CA ASN A 163 -8.91 6.29 11.01
C ASN A 163 -7.70 6.14 11.94
N PRO A 164 -7.88 6.10 13.28
CA PRO A 164 -6.77 5.97 14.23
C PRO A 164 -5.90 4.74 14.01
N LEU A 165 -6.47 3.61 13.59
CA LEU A 165 -5.69 2.39 13.32
C LEU A 165 -4.74 2.59 12.13
N VAL A 166 -5.23 3.22 11.06
CA VAL A 166 -4.41 3.56 9.89
C VAL A 166 -3.32 4.57 10.27
N TYR A 167 -3.67 5.57 11.08
CA TYR A 167 -2.71 6.56 11.55
C TYR A 167 -1.57 5.89 12.34
N ASP A 168 -1.91 5.04 13.32
CA ASP A 168 -0.92 4.36 14.16
C ASP A 168 -0.01 3.44 13.34
N LEU A 169 -0.55 2.77 12.33
CA LEU A 169 0.23 1.92 11.43
C LEU A 169 1.22 2.74 10.61
N VAL A 170 0.75 3.81 9.97
CA VAL A 170 1.61 4.70 9.17
C VAL A 170 2.65 5.41 10.05
N ASP A 171 2.31 5.80 11.28
CA ASP A 171 3.27 6.40 12.22
C ASP A 171 4.35 5.39 12.62
N MET A 172 3.98 4.14 12.88
CA MET A 172 4.95 3.07 13.16
C MET A 172 5.90 2.85 11.98
N ASP A 173 5.37 2.71 10.76
CA ASP A 173 6.16 2.52 9.55
C ASP A 173 7.08 3.71 9.28
N SER A 174 6.58 4.93 9.53
CA SER A 174 7.36 6.17 9.38
C SER A 174 8.54 6.22 10.35
N ARG A 175 8.31 5.87 11.62
CA ARG A 175 9.39 5.78 12.61
C ARG A 175 10.43 4.72 12.27
N ASP A 176 10.01 3.61 11.71
CA ASP A 176 10.93 2.56 11.30
C ASP A 176 11.71 2.96 10.05
N ARG A 177 11.08 3.69 9.12
CA ARG A 177 11.76 4.31 7.97
C ARG A 177 12.81 5.31 8.42
N ASP A 178 12.50 6.21 9.35
CA ASP A 178 13.44 7.18 9.92
C ASP A 178 14.65 6.53 10.58
N LYS A 179 14.50 5.31 11.15
CA LYS A 179 15.61 4.55 11.75
C LYS A 179 16.49 3.86 10.69
N ARG A 180 15.87 3.38 9.60
CA ARG A 180 16.58 2.65 8.54
C ARG A 180 17.37 3.58 7.63
N THR A 181 16.78 4.71 7.26
CA THR A 181 17.37 5.62 6.29
C THR A 181 16.88 7.05 6.47
N SER A 182 17.75 8.01 6.13
CA SER A 182 17.39 9.40 5.94
C SER A 182 17.19 9.75 4.45
N ASN A 183 17.21 8.77 3.55
CA ASN A 183 17.31 8.99 2.10
C ASN A 183 15.97 8.88 1.36
N TYR A 184 14.83 8.91 2.06
CA TYR A 184 13.56 9.03 1.36
C TYR A 184 13.35 10.45 0.83
N LYS A 185 12.71 10.55 -0.33
CA LYS A 185 12.40 11.84 -0.95
C LYS A 185 10.96 12.23 -0.65
N ILE A 186 10.75 13.37 -0.02
CA ILE A 186 9.43 13.97 0.14
C ILE A 186 8.96 14.45 -1.23
N VAL A 187 7.73 14.06 -1.61
CA VAL A 187 7.09 14.44 -2.87
C VAL A 187 6.08 15.55 -2.64
N ILE A 188 5.33 15.48 -1.54
CA ILE A 188 4.36 16.49 -1.10
C ILE A 188 4.18 16.43 0.42
#